data_b12d5cb754667183af4206c92f4c3855
#
_entry.id   b12d5cb754667183af4206c92f4c3855
#
_cell.length_a   1.000
_cell.length_b   1.000
_cell.length_c   1.000
_cell.angle_alpha   90.00
_cell.angle_beta   90.00
_cell.angle_gamma   90.00
#
_symmetry.space_group_name_H-M   'P 1'
#
loop_
_entity.id
_entity.type
_entity.pdbx_description
1 polymer ?
#
loop_
_entity_poly.entity_id
_entity_poly.type
_entity_poly.pdbx_seq_one_letter_code
_entity_poly.pdbx_strand_id
1 'polypeptide(L)'
;MVPGGMKAPLRVSVRALVDFSLFPPDIMPVSSRLLAQGRAGHLAWQAKSQAQAEISLRWEGMCEGARVEVQGRMDLFDPKAQPPVIEEIKLSGDSVPEEARPEHLAQAACYGFMLCEQEALPEVALKISYVSAAGEERAAFYELLDREELKERFFELLAPYVRWQLRLEDLRAARDASIQALPFPYPRYRPGQKEMAAQAYTAIARRRRLFAVMPTGTGKSAAVLYPALKALGQGLCSQVFYLTARGTQRLAPRKELDRMAEQGLQAFSLTLYAKEKLCPMEELRCHPDHCPRAKGHYLSLGDALLEALKTFRWEWEEIVALAQAHTLCPFEFSLSLCEIADVVIGDYNYAFDPRVRLSRVFEMPWGVSLLVDEAHNLADRARDMLSG
;
A
#
# COMPACT_ATOMS: atom_id res chain seq x y z
N MET A 1 -13.89 29.24 -17.56
CA MET A 1 -14.49 28.64 -16.32
C MET A 1 -15.34 27.48 -16.78
N VAL A 2 -14.84 26.24 -16.63
CA VAL A 2 -15.62 25.02 -16.82
C VAL A 2 -16.32 24.77 -15.49
N PRO A 3 -17.66 24.53 -15.47
CA PRO A 3 -18.37 24.29 -14.22
C PRO A 3 -17.80 23.06 -13.53
N GLY A 4 -17.65 23.13 -12.21
CA GLY A 4 -17.00 22.14 -11.37
C GLY A 4 -17.46 20.70 -11.65
N GLY A 5 -16.63 19.95 -12.37
CA GLY A 5 -16.79 18.53 -12.54
C GLY A 5 -16.66 17.88 -11.16
N MET A 6 -17.72 17.16 -10.73
CA MET A 6 -17.67 16.40 -9.48
C MET A 6 -16.45 15.50 -9.53
N LYS A 7 -15.55 15.64 -8.52
CA LYS A 7 -14.42 14.70 -8.36
C LYS A 7 -14.96 13.27 -8.35
N ALA A 8 -14.24 12.35 -8.96
CA ALA A 8 -14.57 10.94 -8.88
C ALA A 8 -14.62 10.50 -7.39
N PRO A 9 -15.53 9.58 -7.01
CA PRO A 9 -15.61 9.12 -5.64
C PRO A 9 -14.32 8.43 -5.21
N LEU A 10 -13.95 8.59 -3.94
CA LEU A 10 -12.91 7.78 -3.31
C LEU A 10 -13.43 6.34 -3.23
N ARG A 11 -12.69 5.40 -3.82
CA ARG A 11 -13.09 3.98 -3.85
C ARG A 11 -12.24 3.17 -2.89
N VAL A 12 -12.89 2.38 -2.06
CA VAL A 12 -12.23 1.48 -1.11
C VAL A 12 -12.99 0.16 -0.99
N SER A 13 -12.26 -0.95 -0.81
CA SER A 13 -12.89 -2.22 -0.43
C SER A 13 -13.07 -2.29 1.09
N VAL A 14 -14.08 -3.02 1.55
CA VAL A 14 -14.29 -3.30 2.98
C VAL A 14 -13.01 -3.85 3.61
N ARG A 15 -12.34 -4.79 2.97
CA ARG A 15 -11.09 -5.36 3.46
C ARG A 15 -10.00 -4.29 3.63
N ALA A 16 -9.78 -3.45 2.61
CA ALA A 16 -8.76 -2.40 2.68
C ALA A 16 -9.09 -1.35 3.77
N LEU A 17 -10.38 -1.08 4.00
CA LEU A 17 -10.84 -0.19 5.05
C LEU A 17 -10.55 -0.77 6.45
N VAL A 18 -10.85 -2.04 6.66
CA VAL A 18 -10.58 -2.75 7.91
C VAL A 18 -9.07 -2.88 8.13
N ASP A 19 -8.31 -3.28 7.11
CA ASP A 19 -6.85 -3.39 7.17
C ASP A 19 -6.19 -2.03 7.50
N PHE A 20 -6.75 -0.91 7.04
CA PHE A 20 -6.26 0.42 7.38
C PHE A 20 -6.45 0.79 8.86
N SER A 21 -7.61 0.44 9.43
CA SER A 21 -8.03 0.90 10.76
C SER A 21 -7.73 -0.11 11.87
N LEU A 22 -7.71 -1.41 11.55
CA LEU A 22 -7.61 -2.52 12.48
C LEU A 22 -6.57 -3.55 12.02
N PHE A 23 -5.44 -3.08 11.50
CA PHE A 23 -4.35 -4.00 11.14
C PHE A 23 -3.92 -4.81 12.37
N PRO A 24 -3.63 -6.12 12.23
CA PRO A 24 -3.04 -6.88 13.35
C PRO A 24 -1.85 -6.11 13.93
N PRO A 25 -1.76 -5.95 15.27
CA PRO A 25 -0.79 -5.02 15.86
C PRO A 25 0.66 -5.39 15.57
N ASP A 26 0.93 -6.66 15.33
CA ASP A 26 2.26 -7.24 15.25
C ASP A 26 2.68 -7.60 13.83
N ILE A 27 3.99 -7.51 13.55
CA ILE A 27 4.56 -8.08 12.33
C ILE A 27 4.60 -9.61 12.49
N MET A 28 3.78 -10.29 11.69
CA MET A 28 3.74 -11.75 11.65
C MET A 28 4.26 -12.30 10.32
N PRO A 29 5.06 -13.39 10.32
CA PRO A 29 5.47 -14.05 9.08
C PRO A 29 4.25 -14.64 8.36
N VAL A 30 4.04 -14.27 7.10
CA VAL A 30 2.97 -14.82 6.28
C VAL A 30 3.45 -16.08 5.58
N SER A 31 2.73 -17.20 5.74
CA SER A 31 3.00 -18.46 5.06
C SER A 31 2.07 -18.64 3.87
N SER A 32 2.62 -18.88 2.67
CA SER A 32 1.84 -19.21 1.46
C SER A 32 0.98 -20.47 1.64
N ARG A 33 1.43 -21.41 2.48
CA ARG A 33 0.69 -22.62 2.84
C ARG A 33 -0.60 -22.30 3.59
N LEU A 34 -0.55 -21.35 4.54
CA LEU A 34 -1.73 -20.90 5.29
C LEU A 34 -2.75 -20.22 4.39
N LEU A 35 -2.32 -19.44 3.41
CA LEU A 35 -3.22 -18.80 2.44
C LEU A 35 -3.96 -19.83 1.56
N ALA A 36 -3.27 -20.86 1.09
CA ALA A 36 -3.88 -21.94 0.30
C ALA A 36 -4.87 -22.78 1.12
N GLN A 37 -4.51 -23.12 2.37
CA GLN A 37 -5.39 -23.83 3.29
C GLN A 37 -6.64 -23.03 3.65
N GLY A 38 -6.49 -21.68 3.83
CA GLY A 38 -7.60 -20.78 4.10
C GLY A 38 -8.66 -20.84 3.01
N ARG A 39 -8.24 -20.78 1.76
CA ARG A 39 -9.15 -20.84 0.61
C ARG A 39 -9.89 -22.17 0.52
N ALA A 40 -9.21 -23.29 0.79
CA ALA A 40 -9.82 -24.62 0.74
C ALA A 40 -10.88 -24.80 1.85
N GLY A 41 -10.57 -24.44 3.09
CA GLY A 41 -11.49 -24.51 4.22
C GLY A 41 -12.74 -23.64 4.03
N HIS A 42 -12.56 -22.42 3.52
CA HIS A 42 -13.62 -21.49 3.21
C HIS A 42 -14.62 -22.09 2.18
N LEU A 43 -14.13 -22.60 1.06
CA LEU A 43 -14.97 -23.24 0.02
C LEU A 43 -15.69 -24.49 0.54
N ALA A 44 -15.00 -25.30 1.35
CA ALA A 44 -15.58 -26.51 1.94
C ALA A 44 -16.70 -26.19 2.94
N TRP A 45 -16.60 -25.09 3.69
CA TRP A 45 -17.64 -24.62 4.59
C TRP A 45 -18.84 -24.06 3.81
N GLN A 46 -18.61 -23.19 2.83
CA GLN A 46 -19.67 -22.62 1.99
C GLN A 46 -20.51 -23.72 1.30
N ALA A 47 -19.87 -24.78 0.81
CA ALA A 47 -20.55 -25.89 0.15
C ALA A 47 -21.52 -26.67 1.07
N LYS A 48 -21.39 -26.55 2.40
CA LYS A 48 -22.28 -27.17 3.39
C LYS A 48 -23.45 -26.27 3.79
N SER A 49 -23.35 -24.95 3.52
CA SER A 49 -24.34 -23.96 3.91
C SER A 49 -25.51 -23.92 2.92
N GLN A 50 -26.72 -23.63 3.44
CA GLN A 50 -27.91 -23.31 2.64
C GLN A 50 -28.07 -21.80 2.45
N ALA A 51 -27.22 -20.97 3.05
CA ALA A 51 -27.21 -19.54 2.93
C ALA A 51 -26.74 -19.10 1.53
N GLN A 52 -27.07 -17.87 1.17
CA GLN A 52 -26.57 -17.25 -0.08
C GLN A 52 -25.07 -16.92 0.07
N ALA A 53 -24.25 -17.37 -0.88
CA ALA A 53 -22.79 -17.18 -0.83
C ALA A 53 -22.31 -16.06 -1.75
N GLU A 54 -21.19 -15.44 -1.37
CA GLU A 54 -20.41 -14.49 -2.20
C GLU A 54 -21.23 -13.29 -2.69
N ILE A 55 -21.98 -12.65 -1.81
CA ILE A 55 -22.84 -11.52 -2.16
C ILE A 55 -22.01 -10.24 -2.28
N SER A 56 -22.03 -9.62 -3.45
CA SER A 56 -21.40 -8.34 -3.69
C SER A 56 -22.25 -7.20 -3.17
N LEU A 57 -21.65 -6.36 -2.33
CA LEU A 57 -22.26 -5.16 -1.75
C LEU A 57 -21.52 -3.91 -2.21
N ARG A 58 -22.27 -2.81 -2.35
CA ARG A 58 -21.74 -1.49 -2.69
C ARG A 58 -22.52 -0.44 -1.93
N TRP A 59 -21.81 0.45 -1.27
CA TRP A 59 -22.39 1.62 -0.61
C TRP A 59 -21.77 2.89 -1.21
N GLU A 60 -22.60 3.90 -1.43
CA GLU A 60 -22.16 5.23 -1.84
C GLU A 60 -22.72 6.28 -0.89
N GLY A 61 -21.89 7.20 -0.44
CA GLY A 61 -22.31 8.26 0.46
C GLY A 61 -21.27 9.36 0.60
N MET A 62 -21.55 10.27 1.53
CA MET A 62 -20.64 11.37 1.90
C MET A 62 -19.97 11.07 3.22
N CYS A 63 -18.64 11.25 3.27
CA CYS A 63 -17.86 11.17 4.49
C CYS A 63 -16.76 12.24 4.44
N GLU A 64 -16.57 13.01 5.51
CA GLU A 64 -15.56 14.07 5.61
C GLU A 64 -15.59 15.06 4.41
N GLY A 65 -16.77 15.35 3.88
CA GLY A 65 -16.94 16.24 2.72
C GLY A 65 -16.59 15.62 1.36
N ALA A 66 -16.15 14.37 1.31
CA ALA A 66 -15.86 13.64 0.08
C ALA A 66 -16.98 12.64 -0.27
N ARG A 67 -17.19 12.42 -1.57
CA ARG A 67 -17.99 11.31 -2.06
C ARG A 67 -17.16 10.02 -2.01
N VAL A 68 -17.71 8.99 -1.37
CA VAL A 68 -17.03 7.72 -1.16
C VAL A 68 -17.88 6.57 -1.69
N GLU A 69 -17.21 5.59 -2.28
CA GLU A 69 -17.76 4.32 -2.70
C GLU A 69 -17.03 3.21 -1.93
N VAL A 70 -17.76 2.46 -1.10
CA VAL A 70 -17.26 1.28 -0.41
C VAL A 70 -17.84 0.05 -1.09
N GLN A 71 -16.99 -0.92 -1.41
CA GLN A 71 -17.41 -2.17 -2.05
C GLN A 71 -16.81 -3.38 -1.34
N GLY A 72 -17.52 -4.49 -1.38
CA GLY A 72 -17.01 -5.73 -0.84
C GLY A 72 -17.86 -6.93 -1.22
N ARG A 73 -17.41 -8.10 -0.79
CA ARG A 73 -18.10 -9.36 -1.04
C ARG A 73 -18.18 -10.13 0.27
N MET A 74 -19.38 -10.28 0.75
CA MET A 74 -19.77 -10.99 1.96
C MET A 74 -19.74 -12.50 1.71
N ASP A 75 -19.27 -13.28 2.68
CA ASP A 75 -19.07 -14.72 2.51
C ASP A 75 -20.40 -15.48 2.45
N LEU A 76 -21.30 -15.28 3.43
CA LEU A 76 -22.61 -15.93 3.49
C LEU A 76 -23.67 -14.98 4.07
N PHE A 77 -24.92 -15.12 3.58
CA PHE A 77 -26.10 -14.43 4.09
C PHE A 77 -27.30 -15.38 4.18
N ASP A 78 -27.91 -15.48 5.35
CA ASP A 78 -29.17 -16.18 5.57
C ASP A 78 -30.32 -15.18 5.82
N PRO A 79 -31.09 -14.83 4.78
CA PRO A 79 -32.22 -13.92 4.91
C PRO A 79 -33.45 -14.55 5.60
N LYS A 80 -33.46 -15.88 5.81
CA LYS A 80 -34.60 -16.60 6.41
C LYS A 80 -34.46 -16.68 7.93
N ALA A 81 -33.27 -16.48 8.47
CA ALA A 81 -33.06 -16.39 9.90
C ALA A 81 -33.78 -15.17 10.49
N GLN A 82 -34.13 -15.22 11.77
CA GLN A 82 -34.77 -14.13 12.50
C GLN A 82 -34.01 -13.83 13.78
N PRO A 83 -33.22 -12.72 13.81
CA PRO A 83 -32.91 -11.79 12.71
C PRO A 83 -32.09 -12.42 11.57
N PRO A 84 -32.02 -11.77 10.38
CA PRO A 84 -31.17 -12.23 9.29
C PRO A 84 -29.71 -12.31 9.71
N VAL A 85 -28.97 -13.33 9.21
CA VAL A 85 -27.59 -13.63 9.64
C VAL A 85 -26.60 -13.35 8.51
N ILE A 86 -25.57 -12.57 8.82
CA ILE A 86 -24.37 -12.40 8.01
C ILE A 86 -23.27 -13.25 8.62
N GLU A 87 -22.66 -14.12 7.85
CA GLU A 87 -21.57 -14.97 8.31
C GLU A 87 -20.27 -14.67 7.56
N GLU A 88 -19.23 -14.34 8.32
CA GLU A 88 -17.85 -14.16 7.87
C GLU A 88 -17.03 -15.39 8.25
N ILE A 89 -16.37 -16.02 7.29
CA ILE A 89 -15.66 -17.29 7.44
C ILE A 89 -14.16 -17.04 7.55
N LYS A 90 -13.52 -17.58 8.58
CA LYS A 90 -12.08 -17.44 8.78
C LYS A 90 -11.43 -18.79 9.04
N LEU A 91 -10.24 -19.01 8.46
CA LEU A 91 -9.46 -20.18 8.76
C LEU A 91 -8.95 -20.10 10.21
N SER A 92 -9.19 -21.15 10.99
CA SER A 92 -8.50 -21.38 12.26
C SER A 92 -7.22 -22.16 12.02
N GLY A 93 -6.10 -21.63 12.53
CA GLY A 93 -4.84 -22.38 12.63
C GLY A 93 -4.88 -23.45 13.74
N ASP A 94 -3.74 -23.71 14.36
CA ASP A 94 -3.65 -24.70 15.45
C ASP A 94 -4.35 -24.23 16.72
N SER A 95 -4.47 -22.93 16.95
CA SER A 95 -5.19 -22.32 18.06
C SER A 95 -6.55 -21.75 17.60
N VAL A 96 -7.58 -22.02 18.39
CA VAL A 96 -8.91 -21.42 18.22
C VAL A 96 -8.98 -20.17 19.09
N PRO A 97 -9.40 -19.00 18.59
CA PRO A 97 -9.53 -17.81 19.41
C PRO A 97 -10.67 -17.99 20.45
N GLU A 98 -10.50 -17.41 21.64
CA GLU A 98 -11.51 -17.43 22.70
C GLU A 98 -12.66 -16.44 22.42
N GLU A 99 -12.41 -15.42 21.61
CA GLU A 99 -13.38 -14.41 21.16
C GLU A 99 -13.16 -14.09 19.68
N ALA A 100 -14.16 -13.49 19.05
CA ALA A 100 -14.03 -13.04 17.67
C ALA A 100 -12.98 -11.90 17.58
N ARG A 101 -12.07 -12.01 16.63
CA ARG A 101 -11.07 -10.96 16.44
C ARG A 101 -11.73 -9.67 15.97
N PRO A 102 -11.28 -8.49 16.48
CA PRO A 102 -11.87 -7.20 16.15
C PRO A 102 -11.95 -6.92 14.64
N GLU A 103 -10.91 -7.27 13.89
CA GLU A 103 -10.87 -7.07 12.44
C GLU A 103 -11.90 -7.92 11.68
N HIS A 104 -12.23 -9.10 12.17
CA HIS A 104 -13.25 -9.96 11.57
C HIS A 104 -14.66 -9.46 11.86
N LEU A 105 -14.91 -9.02 13.10
CA LEU A 105 -16.18 -8.38 13.49
C LEU A 105 -16.40 -7.09 12.70
N ALA A 106 -15.37 -6.25 12.57
CA ALA A 106 -15.45 -5.01 11.80
C ALA A 106 -15.76 -5.24 10.32
N GLN A 107 -15.19 -6.30 9.73
CA GLN A 107 -15.50 -6.69 8.35
C GLN A 107 -16.97 -7.08 8.20
N ALA A 108 -17.48 -7.93 9.10
CA ALA A 108 -18.89 -8.34 9.12
C ALA A 108 -19.83 -7.15 9.41
N ALA A 109 -19.45 -6.24 10.31
CA ALA A 109 -20.22 -5.04 10.62
C ALA A 109 -20.32 -4.08 9.43
N CYS A 110 -19.24 -3.91 8.65
CA CYS A 110 -19.28 -3.15 7.41
C CYS A 110 -20.30 -3.74 6.42
N TYR A 111 -20.29 -5.06 6.24
CA TYR A 111 -21.29 -5.74 5.39
C TYR A 111 -22.69 -5.61 5.97
N GLY A 112 -22.84 -5.71 7.29
CA GLY A 112 -24.10 -5.51 7.99
C GLY A 112 -24.71 -4.14 7.71
N PHE A 113 -23.93 -3.08 7.88
CA PHE A 113 -24.38 -1.74 7.55
C PHE A 113 -24.82 -1.60 6.08
N MET A 114 -23.95 -2.04 5.15
CA MET A 114 -24.21 -1.93 3.71
C MET A 114 -25.48 -2.69 3.33
N LEU A 115 -25.72 -3.86 3.92
CA LEU A 115 -26.91 -4.67 3.67
C LEU A 115 -28.18 -4.03 4.28
N CYS A 116 -28.10 -3.53 5.52
CA CYS A 116 -29.22 -2.83 6.17
C CYS A 116 -29.66 -1.58 5.37
N GLU A 117 -28.69 -0.87 4.77
CA GLU A 117 -28.99 0.26 3.88
C GLU A 117 -29.69 -0.17 2.58
N GLN A 118 -29.24 -1.28 1.96
CA GLN A 118 -29.78 -1.76 0.68
C GLN A 118 -31.15 -2.41 0.82
N GLU A 119 -31.35 -3.23 1.86
CA GLU A 119 -32.55 -4.04 2.05
C GLU A 119 -33.51 -3.44 3.09
N ALA A 120 -33.20 -2.23 3.61
CA ALA A 120 -33.97 -1.55 4.67
C ALA A 120 -34.22 -2.41 5.91
N LEU A 121 -33.21 -3.22 6.31
CA LEU A 121 -33.29 -4.07 7.50
C LEU A 121 -33.07 -3.23 8.77
N PRO A 122 -33.83 -3.47 9.86
CA PRO A 122 -33.65 -2.75 11.11
C PRO A 122 -32.43 -3.26 11.91
N GLU A 123 -32.10 -4.54 11.78
CA GLU A 123 -31.03 -5.22 12.51
C GLU A 123 -30.54 -6.46 11.74
N VAL A 124 -29.36 -6.94 12.05
CA VAL A 124 -28.80 -8.22 11.58
C VAL A 124 -27.96 -8.87 12.68
N ALA A 125 -27.90 -10.20 12.66
CA ALA A 125 -26.96 -10.94 13.48
C ALA A 125 -25.66 -11.17 12.67
N LEU A 126 -24.52 -10.80 13.26
CA LEU A 126 -23.21 -11.11 12.73
C LEU A 126 -22.76 -12.45 13.28
N LYS A 127 -22.28 -13.35 12.44
CA LYS A 127 -21.67 -14.62 12.81
C LYS A 127 -20.24 -14.66 12.28
N ILE A 128 -19.25 -14.89 13.12
CA ILE A 128 -17.87 -15.11 12.73
C ILE A 128 -17.55 -16.59 12.94
N SER A 129 -17.37 -17.32 11.86
CA SER A 129 -17.08 -18.76 11.89
C SER A 129 -15.61 -19.04 11.65
N TYR A 130 -14.94 -19.62 12.62
CA TYR A 130 -13.59 -20.13 12.51
C TYR A 130 -13.60 -21.59 12.09
N VAL A 131 -13.07 -21.89 10.92
CA VAL A 131 -13.15 -23.24 10.33
C VAL A 131 -11.76 -23.86 10.13
N SER A 132 -11.71 -25.19 10.12
CA SER A 132 -10.51 -25.95 9.75
C SER A 132 -10.29 -25.91 8.22
N ALA A 133 -9.11 -26.37 7.76
CA ALA A 133 -8.84 -26.55 6.33
C ALA A 133 -9.78 -27.60 5.67
N ALA A 134 -10.42 -28.48 6.45
CA ALA A 134 -11.43 -29.45 5.98
C ALA A 134 -12.85 -28.88 5.96
N GLY A 135 -13.03 -27.60 6.35
CA GLY A 135 -14.35 -26.95 6.44
C GLY A 135 -15.18 -27.52 7.59
N GLU A 136 -14.58 -27.72 8.76
CA GLU A 136 -15.27 -28.05 10.02
C GLU A 136 -15.24 -26.84 10.93
N GLU A 137 -16.38 -26.52 11.55
CA GLU A 137 -16.47 -25.42 12.51
C GLU A 137 -15.66 -25.77 13.76
N ARG A 138 -14.80 -24.84 14.18
CA ARG A 138 -14.01 -24.95 15.40
C ARG A 138 -14.49 -23.99 16.48
N ALA A 139 -14.98 -22.82 16.08
CA ALA A 139 -15.64 -21.85 16.94
C ALA A 139 -16.55 -20.96 16.10
N ALA A 140 -17.62 -20.47 16.72
CA ALA A 140 -18.48 -19.45 16.15
C ALA A 140 -18.83 -18.41 17.20
N PHE A 141 -18.82 -17.14 16.81
CA PHE A 141 -19.18 -16.00 17.66
C PHE A 141 -20.32 -15.23 17.02
N TYR A 142 -21.24 -14.76 17.84
CA TYR A 142 -22.44 -14.06 17.39
C TYR A 142 -22.54 -12.70 18.06
N GLU A 143 -22.96 -11.70 17.30
CA GLU A 143 -23.29 -10.37 17.80
C GLU A 143 -24.52 -9.87 17.05
N LEU A 144 -25.54 -9.39 17.79
CA LEU A 144 -26.73 -8.76 17.22
C LEU A 144 -26.53 -7.25 17.26
N LEU A 145 -26.69 -6.59 16.12
CA LEU A 145 -26.53 -5.16 16.01
C LEU A 145 -27.69 -4.56 15.23
N ASP A 146 -28.18 -3.42 15.70
CA ASP A 146 -29.12 -2.62 14.97
C ASP A 146 -28.41 -1.74 13.90
N ARG A 147 -29.22 -1.13 13.03
CA ARG A 147 -28.73 -0.33 11.92
C ARG A 147 -27.91 0.88 12.36
N GLU A 148 -28.24 1.52 13.47
CA GLU A 148 -27.50 2.71 13.93
C GLU A 148 -26.14 2.29 14.56
N GLU A 149 -26.10 1.20 15.33
CA GLU A 149 -24.84 0.64 15.85
C GLU A 149 -23.88 0.22 14.71
N LEU A 150 -24.41 -0.42 13.67
CA LEU A 150 -23.66 -0.80 12.47
C LEU A 150 -23.12 0.42 11.74
N LYS A 151 -23.93 1.48 11.64
CA LYS A 151 -23.55 2.74 11.01
C LYS A 151 -22.44 3.43 11.78
N GLU A 152 -22.54 3.51 13.11
CA GLU A 152 -21.47 4.09 13.94
C GLU A 152 -20.15 3.36 13.72
N ARG A 153 -20.12 2.05 13.82
CA ARG A 153 -18.91 1.23 13.57
C ARG A 153 -18.35 1.42 12.17
N PHE A 154 -19.21 1.49 11.15
CA PHE A 154 -18.79 1.72 9.77
C PHE A 154 -18.10 3.07 9.60
N PHE A 155 -18.68 4.16 10.15
CA PHE A 155 -18.10 5.49 10.02
C PHE A 155 -16.88 5.70 10.93
N GLU A 156 -16.76 4.99 12.05
CA GLU A 156 -15.54 4.97 12.87
C GLU A 156 -14.32 4.45 12.07
N LEU A 157 -14.53 3.50 11.17
CA LEU A 157 -13.48 3.03 10.26
C LEU A 157 -13.30 3.96 9.06
N LEU A 158 -14.40 4.42 8.47
CA LEU A 158 -14.39 5.15 7.21
C LEU A 158 -13.82 6.55 7.34
N ALA A 159 -14.16 7.29 8.40
CA ALA A 159 -13.75 8.68 8.56
C ALA A 159 -12.22 8.86 8.65
N PRO A 160 -11.45 8.09 9.46
CA PRO A 160 -9.99 8.17 9.47
C PRO A 160 -9.36 7.85 8.11
N TYR A 161 -9.87 6.84 7.41
CA TYR A 161 -9.41 6.48 6.07
C TYR A 161 -9.62 7.63 5.08
N VAL A 162 -10.80 8.23 5.06
CA VAL A 162 -11.12 9.34 4.15
C VAL A 162 -10.25 10.56 4.46
N ARG A 163 -10.08 10.94 5.72
CA ARG A 163 -9.17 12.04 6.13
C ARG A 163 -7.73 11.79 5.64
N TRP A 164 -7.25 10.56 5.75
CA TRP A 164 -5.94 10.17 5.25
C TRP A 164 -5.84 10.33 3.73
N GLN A 165 -6.83 9.84 2.98
CA GLN A 165 -6.84 9.95 1.52
C GLN A 165 -6.91 11.41 1.04
N LEU A 166 -7.76 12.23 1.67
CA LEU A 166 -7.85 13.66 1.36
C LEU A 166 -6.52 14.37 1.61
N ARG A 167 -5.84 14.06 2.72
CA ARG A 167 -4.51 14.59 2.99
C ARG A 167 -3.49 14.20 1.92
N LEU A 168 -3.49 12.95 1.48
CA LEU A 168 -2.60 12.50 0.40
C LEU A 168 -2.95 13.19 -0.95
N GLU A 169 -4.23 13.43 -1.23
CA GLU A 169 -4.65 14.18 -2.43
C GLU A 169 -4.11 15.61 -2.41
N ASP A 170 -4.22 16.31 -1.28
CA ASP A 170 -3.71 17.68 -1.12
C ASP A 170 -2.18 17.73 -1.32
N LEU A 171 -1.45 16.78 -0.73
CA LEU A 171 -0.01 16.67 -0.89
C LEU A 171 0.38 16.36 -2.35
N ARG A 172 -0.36 15.50 -3.03
CA ARG A 172 -0.15 15.21 -4.47
C ARG A 172 -0.45 16.43 -5.33
N ALA A 173 -1.48 17.21 -5.02
CA ALA A 173 -1.77 18.45 -5.74
C ALA A 173 -0.65 19.49 -5.56
N ALA A 174 -0.13 19.66 -4.34
CA ALA A 174 1.02 20.53 -4.07
C ALA A 174 2.28 20.05 -4.79
N ARG A 175 2.57 18.75 -4.76
CA ARG A 175 3.63 18.12 -5.54
C ARG A 175 3.52 18.43 -7.03
N ASP A 176 2.35 18.19 -7.62
CA ASP A 176 2.14 18.38 -9.06
C ASP A 176 2.33 19.85 -9.47
N ALA A 177 1.84 20.78 -8.65
CA ALA A 177 2.09 22.21 -8.85
C ALA A 177 3.59 22.56 -8.77
N SER A 178 4.31 21.99 -7.78
CA SER A 178 5.75 22.20 -7.65
C SER A 178 6.53 21.64 -8.85
N ILE A 179 6.14 20.45 -9.34
CA ILE A 179 6.73 19.82 -10.52
C ILE A 179 6.47 20.65 -11.79
N GLN A 180 5.27 21.21 -11.95
CA GLN A 180 4.95 22.06 -13.10
C GLN A 180 5.86 23.30 -13.13
N ALA A 181 6.07 23.95 -12.00
CA ALA A 181 6.92 25.12 -11.85
C ALA A 181 8.43 24.82 -11.93
N LEU A 182 8.84 23.55 -11.69
CA LEU A 182 10.24 23.15 -11.57
C LEU A 182 11.02 23.40 -12.88
N PRO A 183 12.09 24.22 -12.89
CA PRO A 183 12.99 24.33 -14.03
C PRO A 183 13.90 23.11 -14.15
N PHE A 184 14.61 22.99 -15.28
CA PHE A 184 15.68 22.03 -15.38
C PHE A 184 16.77 22.33 -14.33
N PRO A 185 17.32 21.34 -13.59
CA PRO A 185 18.14 21.60 -12.40
C PRO A 185 19.52 22.22 -12.67
N TYR A 186 19.85 22.48 -13.95
CA TYR A 186 21.10 23.10 -14.37
C TYR A 186 20.85 24.27 -15.31
N PRO A 187 21.75 25.27 -15.37
CA PRO A 187 21.57 26.44 -16.24
C PRO A 187 21.44 26.11 -17.73
N ARG A 188 22.01 24.98 -18.16
CA ARG A 188 21.94 24.49 -19.55
C ARG A 188 22.08 22.97 -19.60
N TYR A 189 21.51 22.36 -20.62
CA TYR A 189 21.72 20.98 -20.96
C TYR A 189 23.15 20.73 -21.48
N ARG A 190 23.73 19.60 -21.10
CA ARG A 190 24.95 19.06 -21.71
C ARG A 190 24.61 18.44 -23.07
N PRO A 191 25.60 18.22 -23.96
CA PRO A 191 25.37 17.52 -25.23
C PRO A 191 24.68 16.18 -25.04
N GLY A 192 23.63 15.88 -25.83
CA GLY A 192 22.82 14.66 -25.77
C GLY A 192 21.82 14.57 -24.58
N GLN A 193 21.92 15.45 -23.59
CA GLN A 193 21.11 15.38 -22.39
C GLN A 193 19.66 15.79 -22.66
N LYS A 194 19.42 16.78 -23.52
CA LYS A 194 18.09 17.25 -23.88
C LYS A 194 17.32 16.21 -24.70
N GLU A 195 18.00 15.55 -25.64
CA GLU A 195 17.47 14.47 -26.46
C GLU A 195 17.08 13.27 -25.57
N MET A 196 17.97 12.88 -24.64
CA MET A 196 17.71 11.83 -23.69
C MET A 196 16.49 12.14 -22.82
N ALA A 197 16.38 13.35 -22.29
CA ALA A 197 15.25 13.77 -21.49
C ALA A 197 13.92 13.71 -22.27
N ALA A 198 13.92 14.15 -23.54
CA ALA A 198 12.75 14.07 -24.40
C ALA A 198 12.33 12.62 -24.71
N GLN A 199 13.30 11.74 -24.94
CA GLN A 199 13.04 10.32 -25.19
C GLN A 199 12.55 9.60 -23.93
N ALA A 200 13.12 9.88 -22.76
CA ALA A 200 12.68 9.34 -21.49
C ALA A 200 11.23 9.74 -21.16
N TYR A 201 10.92 11.04 -21.30
CA TYR A 201 9.54 11.51 -21.15
C TYR A 201 8.57 10.81 -22.13
N THR A 202 8.93 10.72 -23.41
CA THR A 202 8.10 10.09 -24.43
C THR A 202 7.89 8.60 -24.16
N ALA A 203 8.92 7.90 -23.67
CA ALA A 203 8.83 6.50 -23.31
C ALA A 203 7.84 6.27 -22.18
N ILE A 204 7.87 7.09 -21.12
CA ILE A 204 6.92 7.06 -20.01
C ILE A 204 5.50 7.37 -20.52
N ALA A 205 5.33 8.48 -21.24
CA ALA A 205 4.04 8.91 -21.73
C ALA A 205 3.36 7.89 -22.66
N ARG A 206 4.15 7.16 -23.44
CA ARG A 206 3.68 6.11 -24.35
C ARG A 206 3.71 4.71 -23.77
N ARG A 207 4.10 4.57 -22.49
CA ARG A 207 4.26 3.28 -21.78
C ARG A 207 5.16 2.29 -22.57
N ARG A 208 6.30 2.82 -23.08
CA ARG A 208 7.27 2.07 -23.89
C ARG A 208 8.57 1.85 -23.11
N ARG A 209 9.33 0.86 -23.53
CA ARG A 209 10.70 0.63 -23.07
C ARG A 209 11.66 1.51 -23.88
N LEU A 210 12.62 2.11 -23.18
CA LEU A 210 13.73 2.87 -23.77
C LEU A 210 15.04 2.23 -23.32
N PHE A 211 15.89 1.87 -24.26
CA PHE A 211 17.28 1.52 -24.01
C PHE A 211 18.15 2.67 -24.51
N ALA A 212 18.96 3.25 -23.63
CA ALA A 212 19.76 4.39 -23.93
C ALA A 212 21.20 4.18 -23.47
N VAL A 213 22.16 4.55 -24.28
CA VAL A 213 23.59 4.52 -23.95
C VAL A 213 24.10 5.96 -23.90
N MET A 214 24.65 6.35 -22.76
CA MET A 214 25.28 7.66 -22.57
C MET A 214 26.63 7.49 -21.88
N PRO A 215 27.68 8.24 -22.29
CA PRO A 215 28.96 8.22 -21.59
C PRO A 215 28.84 8.60 -20.11
N THR A 216 29.78 8.15 -19.30
CA THR A 216 29.87 8.56 -17.89
C THR A 216 30.11 10.07 -17.78
N GLY A 217 29.60 10.71 -16.71
CA GLY A 217 29.80 12.16 -16.49
C GLY A 217 28.91 13.10 -17.32
N THR A 218 28.05 12.58 -18.20
CA THR A 218 27.15 13.40 -19.04
C THR A 218 25.87 13.87 -18.30
N GLY A 219 25.67 13.50 -17.04
CA GLY A 219 24.49 13.88 -16.27
C GLY A 219 23.27 13.01 -16.56
N LYS A 220 23.46 11.70 -16.75
CA LYS A 220 22.39 10.70 -16.98
C LYS A 220 21.25 10.81 -15.99
N SER A 221 21.57 10.88 -14.68
CA SER A 221 20.55 10.88 -13.61
C SER A 221 19.58 12.06 -13.77
N ALA A 222 20.06 13.27 -13.98
CA ALA A 222 19.22 14.45 -14.24
C ALA A 222 18.40 14.29 -15.53
N ALA A 223 19.02 13.72 -16.60
CA ALA A 223 18.38 13.54 -17.90
C ALA A 223 17.20 12.54 -17.87
N VAL A 224 17.14 11.66 -16.88
CA VAL A 224 16.03 10.70 -16.74
C VAL A 224 15.09 11.03 -15.59
N LEU A 225 15.59 11.53 -14.43
CA LEU A 225 14.75 11.90 -13.29
C LEU A 225 13.87 13.11 -13.57
N TYR A 226 14.43 14.18 -14.13
CA TYR A 226 13.65 15.38 -14.42
C TYR A 226 12.45 15.13 -15.32
N PRO A 227 12.58 14.46 -16.49
CA PRO A 227 11.42 14.15 -17.32
C PRO A 227 10.48 13.12 -16.68
N ALA A 228 10.98 12.20 -15.85
CA ALA A 228 10.13 11.27 -15.11
C ALA A 228 9.26 12.00 -14.07
N LEU A 229 9.83 12.99 -13.35
CA LEU A 229 9.05 13.87 -12.47
C LEU A 229 8.03 14.69 -13.28
N LYS A 230 8.41 15.26 -14.45
CA LYS A 230 7.42 15.96 -15.30
C LYS A 230 6.28 15.05 -15.74
N ALA A 231 6.56 13.79 -16.04
CA ALA A 231 5.53 12.79 -16.36
C ALA A 231 4.65 12.44 -15.13
N LEU A 232 5.27 12.32 -13.95
CA LEU A 232 4.56 12.12 -12.68
C LEU A 232 3.58 13.26 -12.38
N GLY A 233 4.03 14.52 -12.44
CA GLY A 233 3.20 15.70 -12.20
C GLY A 233 2.10 15.93 -13.24
N GLN A 234 2.10 15.18 -14.34
CA GLN A 234 1.02 15.13 -15.34
C GLN A 234 0.14 13.89 -15.23
N GLY A 235 0.34 13.06 -14.20
CA GLY A 235 -0.41 11.82 -13.99
C GLY A 235 -0.14 10.71 -15.01
N LEU A 236 0.97 10.78 -15.76
CA LEU A 236 1.36 9.75 -16.73
C LEU A 236 1.95 8.50 -16.07
N CYS A 237 2.41 8.63 -14.85
CA CYS A 237 2.74 7.54 -13.92
C CYS A 237 2.35 7.97 -12.50
N SER A 238 2.23 6.99 -11.60
CA SER A 238 1.88 7.24 -10.19
C SER A 238 3.11 7.33 -9.29
N GLN A 239 4.22 6.73 -9.71
CA GLN A 239 5.45 6.62 -8.92
C GLN A 239 6.65 6.39 -9.84
N VAL A 240 7.82 6.84 -9.41
CA VAL A 240 9.09 6.65 -10.13
C VAL A 240 10.03 5.80 -9.28
N PHE A 241 10.49 4.68 -9.82
CA PHE A 241 11.55 3.87 -9.21
C PHE A 241 12.86 4.10 -9.95
N TYR A 242 13.88 4.57 -9.23
CA TYR A 242 15.25 4.66 -9.72
C TYR A 242 16.05 3.48 -9.16
N LEU A 243 16.36 2.53 -10.00
CA LEU A 243 16.98 1.26 -9.64
C LEU A 243 18.46 1.25 -9.98
N THR A 244 19.28 0.84 -9.01
CA THR A 244 20.74 0.80 -9.13
C THR A 244 21.28 -0.61 -8.88
N ALA A 245 22.41 -0.94 -9.49
CA ALA A 245 23.10 -2.22 -9.28
C ALA A 245 23.82 -2.30 -7.92
N ARG A 246 24.24 -1.15 -7.36
CA ARG A 246 25.05 -1.07 -6.15
C ARG A 246 24.63 0.10 -5.27
N GLY A 247 24.78 -0.06 -3.95
CA GLY A 247 24.40 0.98 -2.97
C GLY A 247 25.11 2.34 -3.18
N THR A 248 26.37 2.35 -3.63
CA THR A 248 27.13 3.58 -3.89
C THR A 248 26.56 4.41 -5.06
N GLN A 249 25.87 3.78 -5.98
CA GLN A 249 25.24 4.46 -7.13
C GLN A 249 24.00 5.25 -6.77
N ARG A 250 23.41 5.01 -5.58
CA ARG A 250 22.22 5.73 -5.07
C ARG A 250 22.52 7.23 -4.82
N LEU A 251 23.78 7.58 -4.60
CA LEU A 251 24.19 8.97 -4.35
C LEU A 251 23.89 9.90 -5.51
N ALA A 252 24.00 9.43 -6.76
CA ALA A 252 23.77 10.26 -7.94
C ALA A 252 22.31 10.73 -8.05
N PRO A 253 21.28 9.86 -8.06
CA PRO A 253 19.89 10.29 -8.09
C PRO A 253 19.49 11.10 -6.85
N ARG A 254 20.03 10.81 -5.66
CA ARG A 254 19.79 11.59 -4.43
C ARG A 254 20.20 13.05 -4.60
N LYS A 255 21.45 13.29 -5.06
CA LYS A 255 21.96 14.64 -5.31
C LYS A 255 21.13 15.42 -6.33
N GLU A 256 20.58 14.74 -7.34
CA GLU A 256 19.71 15.40 -8.31
C GLU A 256 18.36 15.78 -7.69
N LEU A 257 17.78 14.91 -6.84
CA LEU A 257 16.56 15.22 -6.12
C LEU A 257 16.78 16.35 -5.10
N ASP A 258 17.88 16.35 -4.36
CA ASP A 258 18.26 17.42 -3.43
C ASP A 258 18.36 18.78 -4.17
N ARG A 259 19.02 18.79 -5.32
CA ARG A 259 19.13 20.00 -6.16
C ARG A 259 17.77 20.49 -6.66
N MET A 260 16.87 19.57 -7.03
CA MET A 260 15.52 19.93 -7.45
C MET A 260 14.67 20.41 -6.27
N ALA A 261 14.88 19.85 -5.08
CA ALA A 261 14.23 20.32 -3.84
C ALA A 261 14.66 21.75 -3.46
N GLU A 262 15.95 22.10 -3.63
CA GLU A 262 16.45 23.48 -3.49
C GLU A 262 15.77 24.45 -4.46
N GLN A 263 15.23 23.95 -5.58
CA GLN A 263 14.48 24.74 -6.58
C GLN A 263 12.95 24.65 -6.38
N GLY A 264 12.49 24.10 -5.25
CA GLY A 264 11.08 24.09 -4.85
C GLY A 264 10.31 22.81 -5.15
N LEU A 265 10.98 21.71 -5.53
CA LEU A 265 10.31 20.40 -5.67
C LEU A 265 9.77 19.92 -4.32
N GLN A 266 8.47 19.59 -4.28
CA GLN A 266 7.76 19.03 -3.11
C GLN A 266 7.35 17.58 -3.35
N ALA A 267 8.28 16.75 -3.79
CA ALA A 267 8.04 15.32 -4.00
C ALA A 267 8.67 14.49 -2.87
N PHE A 268 7.92 13.52 -2.36
CA PHE A 268 8.43 12.58 -1.37
C PHE A 268 9.40 11.59 -2.02
N SER A 269 10.63 11.57 -1.52
CA SER A 269 11.67 10.66 -1.99
C SER A 269 12.12 9.72 -0.88
N LEU A 270 12.21 8.44 -1.22
CA LEU A 270 12.63 7.37 -0.31
C LEU A 270 13.85 6.64 -0.87
N THR A 271 14.86 6.41 -0.04
CA THR A 271 15.92 5.45 -0.35
C THR A 271 15.70 4.16 0.44
N LEU A 272 15.49 3.05 -0.28
CA LEU A 272 15.32 1.72 0.33
C LEU A 272 16.67 1.10 0.67
N TYR A 273 16.75 0.53 1.85
CA TYR A 273 17.91 -0.19 2.37
C TYR A 273 17.54 -1.62 2.72
N ALA A 274 18.50 -2.54 2.58
CA ALA A 274 18.32 -3.91 2.98
C ALA A 274 18.01 -4.02 4.49
N LYS A 275 17.23 -5.03 4.85
CA LYS A 275 16.77 -5.27 6.22
C LYS A 275 17.92 -5.34 7.22
N GLU A 276 19.00 -6.00 6.83
CA GLU A 276 20.21 -6.18 7.62
C GLU A 276 20.93 -4.85 7.95
N LYS A 277 20.71 -3.82 7.11
CA LYS A 277 21.28 -2.49 7.33
C LYS A 277 20.42 -1.60 8.23
N LEU A 278 19.11 -1.79 8.19
CA LEU A 278 18.16 -0.99 8.96
C LEU A 278 17.86 -1.59 10.33
N CYS A 279 17.96 -2.92 10.48
CA CYS A 279 17.59 -3.60 11.71
C CYS A 279 18.59 -3.26 12.82
N PRO A 280 18.13 -2.73 13.97
CA PRO A 280 19.00 -2.45 15.13
C PRO A 280 19.24 -3.67 16.01
N MET A 281 18.63 -4.82 15.70
CA MET A 281 18.75 -6.04 16.48
C MET A 281 20.00 -6.83 16.06
N GLU A 282 20.68 -7.47 16.99
CA GLU A 282 21.82 -8.33 16.72
C GLU A 282 21.45 -9.54 15.86
N GLU A 283 20.26 -10.09 16.07
CA GLU A 283 19.71 -11.21 15.31
C GLU A 283 18.42 -10.83 14.57
N LEU A 284 18.31 -11.26 13.33
CA LEU A 284 17.12 -11.03 12.48
C LEU A 284 16.00 -12.05 12.78
N ARG A 285 15.49 -12.02 14.01
CA ARG A 285 14.32 -12.81 14.42
C ARG A 285 13.06 -11.95 14.42
N CYS A 286 12.42 -11.85 13.26
CA CYS A 286 11.27 -10.96 13.05
C CYS A 286 9.96 -11.61 13.49
N HIS A 287 9.82 -11.84 14.78
CA HIS A 287 8.62 -12.38 15.42
C HIS A 287 8.36 -11.59 16.71
N PRO A 288 7.09 -11.26 17.05
CA PRO A 288 6.78 -10.43 18.22
C PRO A 288 7.29 -11.00 19.56
N ASP A 289 7.45 -12.31 19.68
CA ASP A 289 8.02 -12.93 20.89
C ASP A 289 9.52 -12.65 21.08
N HIS A 290 10.22 -12.28 20.00
CA HIS A 290 11.67 -12.09 20.01
C HIS A 290 12.12 -10.68 19.65
N CYS A 291 11.29 -9.92 18.93
CA CYS A 291 11.62 -8.59 18.49
C CYS A 291 10.60 -7.56 19.03
N PRO A 292 11.04 -6.68 19.95
CA PRO A 292 10.15 -5.66 20.51
C PRO A 292 9.62 -4.66 19.48
N ARG A 293 10.29 -4.54 18.32
CA ARG A 293 9.89 -3.69 17.21
C ARG A 293 8.93 -4.37 16.22
N ALA A 294 8.79 -5.70 16.32
CA ALA A 294 7.74 -6.43 15.62
C ALA A 294 6.43 -6.41 16.40
N LYS A 295 6.54 -6.39 17.75
CA LYS A 295 5.39 -6.29 18.64
C LYS A 295 4.82 -4.87 18.63
N GLY A 296 3.53 -4.75 18.36
CA GLY A 296 2.83 -3.47 18.32
C GLY A 296 3.21 -2.53 17.19
N HIS A 297 3.92 -3.01 16.17
CA HIS A 297 4.41 -2.18 15.05
C HIS A 297 3.31 -1.34 14.42
N TYR A 298 2.18 -1.96 14.09
CA TYR A 298 1.11 -1.29 13.38
C TYR A 298 0.28 -0.35 14.26
N LEU A 299 0.37 -0.44 15.60
CA LEU A 299 -0.33 0.48 16.51
C LEU A 299 0.22 1.92 16.42
N SER A 300 1.52 2.07 16.21
CA SER A 300 2.19 3.38 16.14
C SER A 300 2.48 3.82 14.70
N LEU A 301 2.17 2.99 13.69
CA LEU A 301 2.50 3.25 12.30
C LEU A 301 1.82 4.52 11.77
N GLY A 302 0.55 4.73 12.10
CA GLY A 302 -0.22 5.90 11.64
C GLY A 302 0.41 7.21 12.06
N ASP A 303 0.78 7.35 13.34
CA ASP A 303 1.43 8.54 13.87
C ASP A 303 2.80 8.77 13.25
N ALA A 304 3.58 7.70 13.06
CA ALA A 304 4.88 7.77 12.40
C ALA A 304 4.76 8.22 10.92
N LEU A 305 3.76 7.73 10.21
CA LEU A 305 3.49 8.18 8.83
C LEU A 305 3.09 9.66 8.79
N LEU A 306 2.23 10.12 9.70
CA LEU A 306 1.86 11.52 9.81
C LEU A 306 3.06 12.41 10.11
N GLU A 307 4.00 11.94 10.92
CA GLU A 307 5.24 12.66 11.20
C GLU A 307 6.19 12.66 10.00
N ALA A 308 6.31 11.55 9.31
CA ALA A 308 7.13 11.43 8.10
C ALA A 308 6.68 12.40 6.98
N LEU A 309 5.37 12.69 6.87
CA LEU A 309 4.84 13.64 5.89
C LEU A 309 5.27 15.11 6.13
N LYS A 310 5.97 15.42 7.22
CA LYS A 310 6.54 16.74 7.47
C LYS A 310 7.84 17.01 6.69
N THR A 311 8.46 15.95 6.13
CA THR A 311 9.70 16.03 5.36
C THR A 311 9.49 15.36 4.00
N PHE A 312 10.17 15.89 2.95
CA PHE A 312 10.06 15.35 1.59
C PHE A 312 11.14 14.31 1.26
N ARG A 313 12.02 14.00 2.22
CA ARG A 313 13.13 13.07 2.01
C ARG A 313 13.24 12.09 3.15
N TRP A 314 13.23 10.79 2.80
CA TRP A 314 13.35 9.69 3.75
C TRP A 314 14.57 8.85 3.40
N GLU A 315 15.66 9.18 4.08
CA GLU A 315 16.94 8.49 4.00
C GLU A 315 17.16 7.61 5.24
N TRP A 316 18.30 6.98 5.33
CA TRP A 316 18.60 6.08 6.45
C TRP A 316 18.41 6.75 7.81
N GLU A 317 18.91 7.95 7.94
CA GLU A 317 18.89 8.72 9.20
C GLU A 317 17.45 9.06 9.62
N GLU A 318 16.63 9.56 8.71
CA GLU A 318 15.24 9.92 8.97
C GLU A 318 14.38 8.68 9.26
N ILE A 319 14.56 7.60 8.49
CA ILE A 319 13.82 6.34 8.69
C ILE A 319 14.14 5.75 10.06
N VAL A 320 15.43 5.69 10.44
CA VAL A 320 15.84 5.13 11.73
C VAL A 320 15.38 6.00 12.89
N ALA A 321 15.49 7.33 12.78
CA ALA A 321 15.06 8.27 13.82
C ALA A 321 13.55 8.15 14.09
N LEU A 322 12.72 8.20 13.05
CA LEU A 322 11.27 8.04 13.15
C LEU A 322 10.88 6.65 13.70
N ALA A 323 11.50 5.60 13.17
CA ALA A 323 11.24 4.25 13.65
C ALA A 323 11.65 4.06 15.12
N GLN A 324 12.68 4.75 15.58
CA GLN A 324 13.10 4.74 16.98
C GLN A 324 12.11 5.49 17.87
N ALA A 325 11.67 6.68 17.45
CA ALA A 325 10.73 7.50 18.20
C ALA A 325 9.38 6.79 18.43
N HIS A 326 8.93 6.02 17.44
CA HIS A 326 7.65 5.30 17.48
C HIS A 326 7.78 3.80 17.80
N THR A 327 8.96 3.30 18.16
CA THR A 327 9.24 1.88 18.46
C THR A 327 8.88 0.93 17.31
N LEU A 328 9.08 1.36 16.05
CA LEU A 328 8.79 0.60 14.84
C LEU A 328 9.97 -0.23 14.36
N CYS A 329 9.70 -1.26 13.55
CA CYS A 329 10.70 -1.89 12.71
C CYS A 329 11.09 -0.92 11.57
N PRO A 330 12.36 -0.44 11.49
CA PRO A 330 12.74 0.54 10.47
C PRO A 330 12.57 0.01 9.03
N PHE A 331 12.75 -1.30 8.84
CA PHE A 331 12.58 -1.92 7.52
C PHE A 331 11.11 -1.94 7.09
N GLU A 332 10.20 -2.46 7.91
CA GLU A 332 8.76 -2.47 7.59
C GLU A 332 8.19 -1.05 7.47
N PHE A 333 8.66 -0.12 8.32
CA PHE A 333 8.31 1.29 8.19
C PHE A 333 8.75 1.86 6.84
N SER A 334 9.97 1.54 6.37
CA SER A 334 10.43 1.96 5.03
C SER A 334 9.57 1.39 3.90
N LEU A 335 9.00 0.19 4.05
CA LEU A 335 8.06 -0.38 3.09
C LEU A 335 6.72 0.35 3.10
N SER A 336 6.23 0.76 4.27
CA SER A 336 5.01 1.60 4.37
C SER A 336 5.23 2.99 3.76
N LEU A 337 6.40 3.60 3.96
CA LEU A 337 6.78 4.85 3.28
C LEU A 337 6.86 4.67 1.76
N CYS A 338 7.27 3.50 1.27
CA CYS A 338 7.34 3.20 -0.16
C CYS A 338 5.96 3.28 -0.85
N GLU A 339 4.87 2.98 -0.13
CA GLU A 339 3.52 3.04 -0.68
C GLU A 339 3.04 4.47 -0.97
N ILE A 340 3.61 5.46 -0.26
CA ILE A 340 3.25 6.88 -0.38
C ILE A 340 4.34 7.74 -1.03
N ALA A 341 5.53 7.20 -1.25
CA ALA A 341 6.64 7.90 -1.90
C ALA A 341 6.34 8.20 -3.38
N ASP A 342 6.79 9.35 -3.85
CA ASP A 342 6.72 9.75 -5.26
C ASP A 342 7.90 9.19 -6.07
N VAL A 343 9.08 9.18 -5.43
CA VAL A 343 10.32 8.66 -6.01
C VAL A 343 10.95 7.67 -5.04
N VAL A 344 11.22 6.47 -5.49
CA VAL A 344 11.90 5.43 -4.71
C VAL A 344 13.24 5.10 -5.35
N ILE A 345 14.31 5.21 -4.58
CA ILE A 345 15.67 4.82 -4.99
C ILE A 345 15.99 3.48 -4.32
N GLY A 346 16.34 2.46 -5.08
CA GLY A 346 16.56 1.12 -4.54
C GLY A 346 17.49 0.25 -5.38
N ASP A 347 17.71 -0.98 -4.89
CA ASP A 347 18.40 -2.02 -5.62
C ASP A 347 17.46 -2.70 -6.64
N TYR A 348 18.03 -3.28 -7.69
CA TYR A 348 17.29 -4.06 -8.69
C TYR A 348 16.41 -5.14 -8.09
N ASN A 349 16.84 -5.76 -6.97
CA ASN A 349 16.14 -6.86 -6.33
C ASN A 349 14.71 -6.48 -5.93
N TYR A 350 14.49 -5.23 -5.51
CA TYR A 350 13.14 -4.77 -5.14
C TYR A 350 12.12 -4.81 -6.28
N ALA A 351 12.58 -4.79 -7.54
CA ALA A 351 11.69 -4.88 -8.70
C ALA A 351 11.74 -6.25 -9.40
N PHE A 352 12.89 -6.92 -9.38
CA PHE A 352 13.14 -8.07 -10.29
C PHE A 352 13.38 -9.40 -9.58
N ASP A 353 13.81 -9.42 -8.29
CA ASP A 353 13.99 -10.67 -7.56
C ASP A 353 12.65 -11.18 -7.00
N PRO A 354 12.14 -12.35 -7.44
CA PRO A 354 10.86 -12.89 -6.98
C PRO A 354 10.75 -13.06 -5.46
N ARG A 355 11.89 -13.20 -4.74
CA ARG A 355 11.94 -13.43 -3.29
C ARG A 355 11.74 -12.15 -2.47
N VAL A 356 12.14 -10.99 -3.02
CA VAL A 356 12.15 -9.70 -2.32
C VAL A 356 11.43 -8.58 -3.07
N ARG A 357 10.83 -8.91 -4.22
CA ARG A 357 10.05 -7.97 -5.03
C ARG A 357 8.93 -7.34 -4.19
N LEU A 358 8.78 -6.05 -4.31
CA LEU A 358 7.75 -5.28 -3.61
C LEU A 358 6.37 -5.49 -4.25
N SER A 359 5.74 -6.64 -4.02
CA SER A 359 4.41 -6.98 -4.56
C SER A 359 3.39 -5.90 -4.25
N ARG A 360 3.41 -5.35 -3.03
CA ARG A 360 2.52 -4.25 -2.58
C ARG A 360 2.51 -3.06 -3.54
N VAL A 361 3.63 -2.78 -4.22
CA VAL A 361 3.76 -1.66 -5.15
C VAL A 361 3.51 -2.08 -6.59
N PHE A 362 4.11 -3.19 -7.02
CA PHE A 362 4.11 -3.57 -8.44
C PHE A 362 2.86 -4.31 -8.89
N GLU A 363 2.02 -4.76 -7.98
CA GLU A 363 0.70 -5.38 -8.28
C GLU A 363 -0.45 -4.37 -8.27
N MET A 364 -0.17 -3.11 -7.92
CA MET A 364 -1.15 -2.03 -7.96
C MET A 364 -1.44 -1.61 -9.40
N PRO A 365 -2.70 -1.22 -9.73
CA PRO A 365 -3.13 -0.90 -11.10
C PRO A 365 -2.53 0.42 -11.64
N TRP A 366 -1.87 1.22 -10.82
CA TRP A 366 -1.24 2.48 -11.23
C TRP A 366 0.13 2.25 -11.84
N GLY A 367 0.36 2.92 -12.95
CA GLY A 367 1.59 2.78 -13.70
C GLY A 367 2.82 3.29 -12.93
N VAL A 368 3.72 2.39 -12.58
CA VAL A 368 5.04 2.71 -12.03
C VAL A 368 6.04 2.89 -13.17
N SER A 369 6.85 3.96 -13.13
CA SER A 369 7.96 4.16 -14.06
C SER A 369 9.26 3.64 -13.47
N LEU A 370 9.93 2.73 -14.18
CA LEU A 370 11.22 2.17 -13.78
C LEU A 370 12.36 2.87 -14.55
N LEU A 371 13.28 3.50 -13.84
CA LEU A 371 14.53 4.04 -14.31
C LEU A 371 15.65 3.10 -13.87
N VAL A 372 16.18 2.30 -14.79
CA VAL A 372 17.19 1.28 -14.47
C VAL A 372 18.55 1.78 -14.88
N ASP A 373 19.37 2.20 -13.90
CA ASP A 373 20.72 2.70 -14.13
C ASP A 373 21.70 1.53 -14.31
N GLU A 374 22.69 1.69 -15.20
CA GLU A 374 23.68 0.66 -15.54
C GLU A 374 23.04 -0.71 -15.87
N ALA A 375 21.95 -0.68 -16.67
CA ALA A 375 21.09 -1.84 -16.97
C ALA A 375 21.84 -3.06 -17.56
N HIS A 376 23.07 -2.88 -18.07
CA HIS A 376 23.91 -4.00 -18.52
C HIS A 376 24.23 -4.99 -17.41
N ASN A 377 24.22 -4.56 -16.13
CA ASN A 377 24.40 -5.45 -14.98
C ASN A 377 23.18 -6.32 -14.69
N LEU A 378 22.01 -6.00 -15.27
CA LEU A 378 20.76 -6.72 -14.95
C LEU A 378 20.78 -8.17 -15.45
N ALA A 379 21.47 -8.45 -16.56
CA ALA A 379 21.57 -9.79 -17.11
C ALA A 379 22.32 -10.77 -16.16
N ASP A 380 23.44 -10.32 -15.59
CA ASP A 380 24.21 -11.13 -14.65
C ASP A 380 23.43 -11.25 -13.32
N ARG A 381 22.83 -10.16 -12.85
CA ARG A 381 21.98 -10.16 -11.67
C ARG A 381 20.79 -11.12 -11.80
N ALA A 382 20.16 -11.18 -12.97
CA ALA A 382 19.05 -12.11 -13.23
C ALA A 382 19.50 -13.58 -13.15
N ARG A 383 20.71 -13.89 -13.60
CA ARG A 383 21.28 -15.24 -13.43
C ARG A 383 21.47 -15.59 -11.96
N ASP A 384 22.03 -14.67 -11.16
CA ASP A 384 22.19 -14.86 -9.71
C ASP A 384 20.85 -15.06 -8.99
N MET A 385 19.81 -14.31 -9.35
CA MET A 385 18.47 -14.42 -8.78
C MET A 385 17.79 -15.76 -9.08
N LEU A 386 18.07 -16.36 -10.25
CA LEU A 386 17.44 -17.60 -10.70
C LEU A 386 18.27 -18.86 -10.40
N SER A 387 19.53 -18.72 -10.02
CA SER A 387 20.45 -19.84 -9.72
C SER A 387 20.59 -20.18 -8.23
N GLY A 388 19.88 -19.44 -7.35
CA GLY A 388 19.95 -19.56 -5.87
C GLY A 388 18.63 -20.19 -5.32
#